data_072007892e88c6ae1701b9f29665e8ac
#
_entry.id   072007892e88c6ae1701b9f29665e8ac
#
_cell.length_a   1.000
_cell.length_b   1.000
_cell.length_c   1.000
_cell.angle_alpha   90.00
_cell.angle_beta   90.00
_cell.angle_gamma   90.00
#
_symmetry.space_group_name_H-M   'P 1'
#
loop_
_entity.id
_entity.type
_entity.pdbx_description
1 polymer ?
#
loop_
_entity_poly.entity_id
_entity_poly.type
_entity_poly.pdbx_seq_one_letter_code
_entity_poly.pdbx_strand_id
1 'polypeptide(L)'
;KSRLLGNERRTISMSRCMKLFSRELIVDNLGFCNPKIKMGEDVNIVLPALLDCKRVVILEGALHYHYFYNDTSIVHKYDGHMYEGIRILTDTIKEIFMAKNISDWESQWEEEKLFLLLLAVKNELRGGRMGYMERIRQICKDEKLNDVADRYKAEPEDKVNKLLLWVVKKPSAFRCMLGKMIFEVFDKVRR
;
A
#
# COMPACT_ATOMS: atom_id res chain seq x y z
N LYS A 1 15.02 13.44 -8.70
CA LYS A 1 13.80 12.75 -9.24
C LYS A 1 12.64 13.03 -8.29
N SER A 2 11.43 13.23 -8.82
CA SER A 2 10.24 13.48 -8.02
C SER A 2 9.94 12.25 -7.14
N ARG A 3 9.35 12.51 -5.97
CA ARG A 3 8.91 11.48 -5.04
C ARG A 3 7.83 10.59 -5.68
N LEU A 4 8.10 9.31 -5.83
CA LEU A 4 7.19 8.34 -6.47
C LEU A 4 6.30 7.60 -5.47
N LEU A 5 6.81 7.37 -4.26
CA LEU A 5 6.14 6.65 -3.19
C LEU A 5 6.04 7.50 -1.92
N GLY A 6 5.33 7.00 -0.93
CA GLY A 6 5.19 7.62 0.37
C GLY A 6 4.20 8.79 0.42
N ASN A 7 3.48 9.08 -0.65
CA ASN A 7 2.38 10.02 -0.66
C ASN A 7 1.03 9.29 -0.63
N GLU A 8 0.08 9.81 0.11
CA GLU A 8 -1.28 9.27 0.15
C GLU A 8 -1.90 9.22 -1.26
N ARG A 9 -1.68 10.29 -2.05
CA ARG A 9 -2.00 10.33 -3.47
C ARG A 9 -0.72 10.37 -4.29
N ARG A 10 -0.44 9.29 -4.98
CA ARG A 10 0.71 9.19 -5.86
C ARG A 10 0.46 9.98 -7.15
N THR A 11 1.45 10.73 -7.59
CA THR A 11 1.39 11.46 -8.88
C THR A 11 1.26 10.50 -10.06
N ILE A 12 1.93 9.34 -9.97
CA ILE A 12 1.83 8.26 -10.96
C ILE A 12 1.32 7.01 -10.23
N SER A 13 0.19 6.48 -10.69
CA SER A 13 -0.32 5.21 -10.15
C SER A 13 0.71 4.10 -10.33
N MET A 14 0.85 3.22 -9.34
CA MET A 14 1.70 2.02 -9.45
C MET A 14 0.97 0.82 -10.06
N SER A 15 -0.27 0.97 -10.51
CA SER A 15 -0.95 -0.08 -11.26
C SER A 15 -0.29 -0.31 -12.62
N ARG A 16 -0.17 -1.56 -13.04
CA ARG A 16 0.26 -1.95 -14.41
C ARG A 16 -0.77 -1.56 -15.47
N CYS A 17 -2.03 -1.49 -15.05
CA CYS A 17 -3.12 -1.09 -15.94
C CYS A 17 -2.96 0.36 -16.40
N MET A 18 -3.51 0.70 -17.56
CA MET A 18 -3.47 2.04 -18.13
C MET A 18 -2.02 2.53 -18.43
N LYS A 19 -1.09 1.64 -18.67
CA LYS A 19 0.31 1.97 -18.99
C LYS A 19 0.83 1.16 -20.16
N LEU A 20 1.65 1.81 -20.97
CA LEU A 20 2.48 1.17 -21.99
C LEU A 20 3.94 1.38 -21.63
N PHE A 21 4.69 0.31 -21.62
CA PHE A 21 6.13 0.31 -21.37
C PHE A 21 6.86 -0.19 -22.61
N SER A 22 8.07 0.33 -22.86
CA SER A 22 8.93 -0.35 -23.83
C SER A 22 9.29 -1.74 -23.30
N ARG A 23 9.45 -2.68 -24.23
CA ARG A 23 9.79 -4.07 -23.87
C ARG A 23 11.12 -4.14 -23.13
N GLU A 24 12.11 -3.38 -23.61
CA GLU A 24 13.46 -3.32 -23.04
C GLU A 24 13.41 -2.86 -21.58
N LEU A 25 12.66 -1.80 -21.30
CA LEU A 25 12.51 -1.25 -19.94
C LEU A 25 11.95 -2.30 -18.96
N ILE A 26 11.02 -3.13 -19.39
CA ILE A 26 10.49 -4.22 -18.55
C ILE A 26 11.50 -5.34 -18.42
N VAL A 27 12.13 -5.79 -19.51
CA VAL A 27 13.10 -6.89 -19.51
C VAL A 27 14.29 -6.57 -18.60
N ASP A 28 14.82 -5.36 -18.67
CA ASP A 28 15.97 -4.92 -17.89
C ASP A 28 15.65 -4.86 -16.36
N ASN A 29 14.36 -4.81 -16.02
CA ASN A 29 13.88 -4.73 -14.64
C ASN A 29 13.24 -6.03 -14.11
N LEU A 30 13.21 -7.12 -14.91
CA LEU A 30 12.63 -8.39 -14.48
C LEU A 30 13.30 -9.00 -13.25
N GLY A 31 14.57 -8.69 -13.02
CA GLY A 31 15.31 -9.17 -11.84
C GLY A 31 14.71 -8.70 -10.50
N PHE A 32 13.92 -7.63 -10.50
CA PHE A 32 13.21 -7.16 -9.31
C PHE A 32 11.83 -7.82 -9.12
N CYS A 33 11.33 -8.57 -10.11
CA CYS A 33 10.07 -9.26 -10.00
C CYS A 33 10.12 -10.38 -8.96
N ASN A 34 9.52 -10.14 -7.80
CA ASN A 34 9.43 -11.13 -6.72
C ASN A 34 8.07 -11.86 -6.79
N PRO A 35 8.03 -13.15 -7.19
CA PRO A 35 6.79 -13.90 -7.35
C PRO A 35 6.07 -14.20 -6.04
N LYS A 36 6.71 -13.98 -4.89
CA LYS A 36 6.09 -14.15 -3.58
C LYS A 36 5.14 -13.00 -3.22
N ILE A 37 5.24 -11.86 -3.90
CA ILE A 37 4.37 -10.70 -3.67
C ILE A 37 3.04 -10.96 -4.37
N LYS A 38 1.97 -11.14 -3.58
CA LYS A 38 0.60 -11.32 -4.07
C LYS A 38 -0.21 -10.04 -4.06
N MET A 39 0.05 -9.16 -3.08
CA MET A 39 -0.60 -7.86 -2.96
C MET A 39 0.42 -6.77 -3.21
N GLY A 40 0.14 -5.86 -4.14
CA GLY A 40 1.08 -4.82 -4.55
C GLY A 40 2.13 -5.30 -5.56
N GLU A 41 1.90 -6.42 -6.23
CA GLU A 41 2.76 -6.95 -7.30
C GLU A 41 2.97 -5.93 -8.43
N ASP A 42 2.02 -5.05 -8.64
CA ASP A 42 2.13 -3.94 -9.58
C ASP A 42 3.29 -3.00 -9.22
N VAL A 43 3.45 -2.67 -7.93
CA VAL A 43 4.56 -1.81 -7.47
C VAL A 43 5.91 -2.45 -7.79
N ASN A 44 6.02 -3.74 -7.55
CA ASN A 44 7.22 -4.54 -7.80
C ASN A 44 7.70 -4.51 -9.27
N ILE A 45 6.79 -4.29 -10.21
CA ILE A 45 7.09 -4.20 -11.65
C ILE A 45 7.22 -2.74 -12.10
N VAL A 46 6.27 -1.91 -11.68
CA VAL A 46 6.15 -0.53 -12.18
C VAL A 46 7.22 0.39 -11.58
N LEU A 47 7.55 0.22 -10.30
CA LEU A 47 8.51 1.09 -9.61
C LEU A 47 9.90 1.05 -10.26
N PRO A 48 10.56 -0.10 -10.46
CA PRO A 48 11.89 -0.12 -11.06
C PRO A 48 11.87 0.39 -12.50
N ALA A 49 10.82 0.10 -13.26
CA ALA A 49 10.66 0.63 -14.61
C ALA A 49 10.52 2.16 -14.62
N LEU A 50 9.74 2.75 -13.72
CA LEU A 50 9.61 4.21 -13.60
C LEU A 50 10.92 4.89 -13.15
N LEU A 51 11.71 4.22 -12.33
CA LEU A 51 13.00 4.75 -11.86
C LEU A 51 14.05 4.80 -12.99
N ASP A 52 13.98 3.89 -13.95
CA ASP A 52 14.89 3.85 -15.11
C ASP A 52 14.36 4.63 -16.32
N CYS A 53 13.07 4.91 -16.38
CA CYS A 53 12.52 5.58 -17.56
C CYS A 53 13.12 6.99 -17.73
N LYS A 54 13.44 7.34 -18.97
CA LYS A 54 13.95 8.68 -19.34
C LYS A 54 12.82 9.67 -19.57
N ARG A 55 11.65 9.19 -19.95
CA ARG A 55 10.49 10.01 -20.30
C ARG A 55 9.19 9.29 -19.95
N VAL A 56 8.28 10.00 -19.31
CA VAL A 56 6.88 9.60 -19.11
C VAL A 56 5.99 10.53 -19.91
N VAL A 57 5.05 9.98 -20.63
CA VAL A 57 4.03 10.74 -21.38
C VAL A 57 2.67 10.40 -20.81
N ILE A 58 1.88 11.41 -20.51
CA ILE A 58 0.49 11.26 -20.08
C ILE A 58 -0.38 11.60 -21.28
N LEU A 59 -1.27 10.67 -21.64
CA LEU A 59 -2.26 10.88 -22.72
C LEU A 59 -3.53 11.46 -22.08
N GLU A 60 -3.75 12.74 -22.26
CA GLU A 60 -4.95 13.41 -21.79
C GLU A 60 -6.15 13.08 -22.70
N GLY A 61 -7.33 12.91 -22.09
CA GLY A 61 -8.57 12.68 -22.83
C GLY A 61 -8.70 11.29 -23.48
N ALA A 62 -7.72 10.42 -23.34
CA ALA A 62 -7.74 9.07 -23.90
C ALA A 62 -8.35 8.08 -22.93
N LEU A 63 -9.52 7.53 -23.25
CA LEU A 63 -10.23 6.54 -22.45
C LEU A 63 -10.04 5.14 -23.05
N HIS A 64 -8.83 4.60 -22.93
CA HIS A 64 -8.48 3.29 -23.50
C HIS A 64 -8.64 2.12 -22.53
N TYR A 65 -8.98 2.39 -21.27
CA TYR A 65 -9.11 1.37 -20.25
C TYR A 65 -10.44 1.51 -19.50
N HIS A 66 -11.24 0.44 -19.50
CA HIS A 66 -12.50 0.34 -18.77
C HIS A 66 -12.30 -0.49 -17.52
N TYR A 67 -12.50 0.11 -16.35
CA TYR A 67 -12.47 -0.59 -15.08
C TYR A 67 -13.88 -1.06 -14.71
N PHE A 68 -14.10 -2.37 -14.75
CA PHE A 68 -15.35 -2.96 -14.31
C PHE A 68 -15.29 -3.30 -12.82
N TYR A 69 -16.27 -2.82 -12.07
CA TYR A 69 -16.41 -3.21 -10.68
C TYR A 69 -16.79 -4.70 -10.58
N ASN A 70 -16.08 -5.44 -9.73
CA ASN A 70 -16.32 -6.86 -9.52
C ASN A 70 -16.31 -7.17 -8.02
N ASP A 71 -17.47 -7.57 -7.49
CA ASP A 71 -17.64 -7.93 -6.07
C ASP A 71 -16.79 -9.13 -5.63
N THR A 72 -16.40 -9.99 -6.56
CA THR A 72 -15.57 -11.17 -6.29
C THR A 72 -14.08 -10.87 -6.31
N SER A 73 -13.70 -9.60 -6.52
CA SER A 73 -12.30 -9.17 -6.57
C SER A 73 -11.54 -9.54 -5.29
N ILE A 74 -10.29 -9.97 -5.46
CA ILE A 74 -9.38 -10.34 -4.37
C ILE A 74 -9.21 -9.20 -3.35
N VAL A 75 -9.23 -7.94 -3.80
CA VAL A 75 -9.06 -6.76 -2.93
C VAL A 75 -10.17 -6.56 -1.91
N HIS A 76 -11.30 -7.25 -2.06
CA HIS A 76 -12.44 -7.19 -1.13
C HIS A 76 -12.47 -8.35 -0.14
N LYS A 77 -11.63 -9.38 -0.34
CA LYS A 77 -11.59 -10.56 0.53
C LYS A 77 -10.55 -10.38 1.64
N TYR A 78 -10.88 -10.91 2.82
CA TYR A 78 -9.91 -11.00 3.91
C TYR A 78 -8.76 -11.93 3.52
N ASP A 79 -7.54 -11.46 3.71
CA ASP A 79 -6.32 -12.25 3.53
C ASP A 79 -5.56 -12.35 4.86
N GLY A 80 -5.50 -13.55 5.44
CA GLY A 80 -4.78 -13.81 6.69
C GLY A 80 -3.25 -13.67 6.56
N HIS A 81 -2.71 -13.64 5.35
CA HIS A 81 -1.27 -13.48 5.07
C HIS A 81 -0.89 -12.08 4.58
N MET A 82 -1.85 -11.13 4.58
CA MET A 82 -1.60 -9.78 4.06
C MET A 82 -0.43 -9.09 4.74
N TYR A 83 -0.30 -9.20 6.06
CA TYR A 83 0.80 -8.58 6.79
C TYR A 83 2.16 -9.11 6.35
N GLU A 84 2.28 -10.42 6.21
CA GLU A 84 3.53 -11.06 5.74
C GLU A 84 3.84 -10.64 4.29
N GLY A 85 2.84 -10.63 3.42
CA GLY A 85 2.98 -10.14 2.04
C GLY A 85 3.45 -8.69 1.96
N ILE A 86 2.93 -7.82 2.83
CA ILE A 86 3.36 -6.41 2.92
C ILE A 86 4.81 -6.30 3.39
N ARG A 87 5.26 -7.12 4.33
CA ARG A 87 6.68 -7.13 4.73
C ARG A 87 7.58 -7.47 3.56
N ILE A 88 7.27 -8.52 2.82
CA ILE A 88 8.02 -8.89 1.61
C ILE A 88 8.04 -7.74 0.60
N LEU A 89 6.89 -7.11 0.37
CA LEU A 89 6.79 -5.96 -0.55
C LEU A 89 7.64 -4.78 -0.09
N THR A 90 7.59 -4.41 1.19
CA THR A 90 8.37 -3.29 1.72
C THR A 90 9.86 -3.53 1.66
N ASP A 91 10.31 -4.77 1.91
CA ASP A 91 11.72 -5.15 1.77
C ASP A 91 12.15 -5.07 0.29
N THR A 92 11.33 -5.57 -0.64
CA THR A 92 11.59 -5.47 -2.07
C THR A 92 11.64 -4.02 -2.57
N ILE A 93 10.76 -3.12 -2.09
CA ILE A 93 10.81 -1.69 -2.41
C ILE A 93 12.14 -1.08 -1.95
N LYS A 94 12.59 -1.43 -0.75
CA LYS A 94 13.88 -0.98 -0.21
C LYS A 94 15.04 -1.44 -1.09
N GLU A 95 15.06 -2.72 -1.48
CA GLU A 95 16.08 -3.29 -2.37
C GLU A 95 16.10 -2.56 -3.73
N ILE A 96 14.92 -2.26 -4.31
CA ILE A 96 14.82 -1.50 -5.56
C ILE A 96 15.43 -0.10 -5.41
N PHE A 97 15.07 0.63 -4.35
CA PHE A 97 15.60 1.97 -4.15
C PHE A 97 17.12 1.97 -3.97
N MET A 98 17.65 1.03 -3.21
CA MET A 98 19.11 0.88 -2.99
C MET A 98 19.81 0.54 -4.30
N ALA A 99 19.31 -0.44 -5.06
CA ALA A 99 19.90 -0.85 -6.34
C ALA A 99 19.86 0.27 -7.40
N LYS A 100 18.85 1.14 -7.35
CA LYS A 100 18.69 2.28 -8.28
C LYS A 100 19.38 3.55 -7.78
N ASN A 101 20.09 3.52 -6.66
CA ASN A 101 20.82 4.65 -6.06
C ASN A 101 19.93 5.90 -5.95
N ILE A 102 18.73 5.76 -5.44
CA ILE A 102 17.80 6.87 -5.25
C ILE A 102 18.23 7.67 -4.02
N SER A 103 18.44 8.99 -4.16
CA SER A 103 18.63 9.87 -3.01
C SER A 103 17.34 10.01 -2.20
N ASP A 104 17.46 10.19 -0.89
CA ASP A 104 16.34 10.40 0.05
C ASP A 104 15.25 9.32 -0.01
N TRP A 105 15.64 8.07 -0.37
CA TRP A 105 14.72 6.97 -0.49
C TRP A 105 14.14 6.55 0.87
N GLU A 106 14.87 6.72 1.96
CA GLU A 106 14.47 6.30 3.31
C GLU A 106 13.14 6.93 3.72
N SER A 107 13.00 8.25 3.52
CA SER A 107 11.77 8.97 3.82
C SER A 107 10.59 8.48 2.97
N GLN A 108 10.82 8.23 1.68
CA GLN A 108 9.77 7.68 0.80
C GLN A 108 9.38 6.27 1.23
N TRP A 109 10.34 5.45 1.60
CA TRP A 109 10.13 4.08 2.03
C TRP A 109 9.39 4.00 3.37
N GLU A 110 9.79 4.81 4.37
CA GLU A 110 9.12 4.82 5.67
C GLU A 110 7.64 5.20 5.55
N GLU A 111 7.33 6.23 4.77
CA GLU A 111 5.94 6.66 4.58
C GLU A 111 5.14 5.67 3.73
N GLU A 112 5.74 5.10 2.68
CA GLU A 112 5.08 4.05 1.89
C GLU A 112 4.80 2.81 2.76
N LYS A 113 5.78 2.40 3.58
CA LYS A 113 5.62 1.31 4.54
C LYS A 113 4.48 1.58 5.51
N LEU A 114 4.35 2.81 6.02
CA LEU A 114 3.23 3.20 6.88
C LEU A 114 1.89 2.94 6.17
N PHE A 115 1.70 3.46 4.94
CA PHE A 115 0.45 3.28 4.20
C PHE A 115 0.17 1.81 3.89
N LEU A 116 1.17 1.02 3.54
CA LEU A 116 1.02 -0.41 3.31
C LEU A 116 0.63 -1.15 4.59
N LEU A 117 1.23 -0.83 5.73
CA LEU A 117 0.87 -1.42 7.02
C LEU A 117 -0.55 -1.00 7.46
N LEU A 118 -0.99 0.22 7.15
CA LEU A 118 -2.38 0.61 7.36
C LEU A 118 -3.35 -0.27 6.55
N LEU A 119 -2.96 -0.77 5.35
CA LEU A 119 -3.78 -1.73 4.61
C LEU A 119 -3.89 -3.08 5.35
N ALA A 120 -2.81 -3.57 5.99
CA ALA A 120 -2.87 -4.77 6.81
C ALA A 120 -3.82 -4.60 8.00
N VAL A 121 -3.75 -3.47 8.69
CA VAL A 121 -4.66 -3.14 9.80
C VAL A 121 -6.11 -3.03 9.31
N LYS A 122 -6.33 -2.40 8.16
CA LYS A 122 -7.66 -2.32 7.52
C LYS A 122 -8.23 -3.70 7.21
N ASN A 123 -7.41 -4.60 6.68
CA ASN A 123 -7.78 -5.98 6.40
C ASN A 123 -8.26 -6.71 7.66
N GLU A 124 -7.54 -6.55 8.78
CA GLU A 124 -7.94 -7.13 10.06
C GLU A 124 -9.23 -6.51 10.60
N LEU A 125 -9.41 -5.20 10.51
CA LEU A 125 -10.62 -4.52 10.97
C LEU A 125 -11.85 -4.91 10.14
N ARG A 126 -11.73 -5.05 8.81
CA ARG A 126 -12.86 -5.37 7.93
C ARG A 126 -13.23 -6.85 7.94
N GLY A 127 -12.25 -7.74 7.83
CA GLY A 127 -12.47 -9.15 7.60
C GLY A 127 -11.99 -10.07 8.71
N GLY A 128 -11.16 -9.57 9.63
CA GLY A 128 -10.59 -10.36 10.71
C GLY A 128 -11.67 -10.93 11.65
N ARG A 129 -11.56 -12.24 11.91
CA ARG A 129 -12.41 -12.97 12.86
C ARG A 129 -11.80 -12.93 14.26
N MET A 130 -12.03 -13.96 15.08
CA MET A 130 -11.44 -14.05 16.43
C MET A 130 -9.93 -13.73 16.42
N GLY A 131 -9.46 -12.99 17.41
CA GLY A 131 -8.06 -12.61 17.55
C GLY A 131 -7.57 -11.45 16.68
N TYR A 132 -8.43 -10.78 15.90
CA TYR A 132 -8.02 -9.65 15.05
C TYR A 132 -7.36 -8.51 15.84
N MET A 133 -7.83 -8.22 17.05
CA MET A 133 -7.23 -7.18 17.91
C MET A 133 -5.79 -7.52 18.29
N GLU A 134 -5.54 -8.78 18.57
CA GLU A 134 -4.21 -9.27 18.94
C GLU A 134 -3.26 -9.18 17.74
N ARG A 135 -3.74 -9.55 16.54
CA ARG A 135 -2.96 -9.40 15.30
C ARG A 135 -2.65 -7.93 15.01
N ILE A 136 -3.61 -7.01 15.19
CA ILE A 136 -3.35 -5.57 15.04
C ILE A 136 -2.28 -5.10 16.04
N ARG A 137 -2.37 -5.51 17.31
CA ARG A 137 -1.36 -5.16 18.33
C ARG A 137 0.01 -5.74 17.98
N GLN A 138 0.04 -6.96 17.46
CA GLN A 138 1.28 -7.59 17.02
C GLN A 138 1.91 -6.82 15.86
N ILE A 139 1.14 -6.47 14.82
CA ILE A 139 1.60 -5.61 13.71
C ILE A 139 2.19 -4.29 14.25
N CYS A 140 1.46 -3.62 15.14
CA CYS A 140 1.91 -2.35 15.72
C CYS A 140 3.21 -2.50 16.52
N LYS A 141 3.36 -3.60 17.25
CA LYS A 141 4.56 -3.89 18.06
C LYS A 141 5.76 -4.23 17.18
N ASP A 142 5.60 -5.17 16.24
CA ASP A 142 6.69 -5.66 15.40
C ASP A 142 7.29 -4.58 14.52
N GLU A 143 6.44 -3.69 14.00
CA GLU A 143 6.83 -2.63 13.08
C GLU A 143 7.03 -1.27 13.76
N LYS A 144 6.89 -1.21 15.09
CA LYS A 144 6.91 0.07 15.85
C LYS A 144 5.99 1.12 15.22
N LEU A 145 4.82 0.66 14.76
CA LEU A 145 3.93 1.44 13.91
C LEU A 145 3.38 2.68 14.64
N ASN A 146 3.28 2.63 15.97
CA ASN A 146 2.92 3.77 16.81
C ASN A 146 3.91 4.92 16.63
N ASP A 147 5.22 4.62 16.72
CA ASP A 147 6.28 5.63 16.63
C ASP A 147 6.33 6.23 15.21
N VAL A 148 6.14 5.40 14.19
CA VAL A 148 6.09 5.84 12.78
C VAL A 148 4.86 6.72 12.56
N ALA A 149 3.68 6.33 13.07
CA ALA A 149 2.46 7.11 12.95
C ALA A 149 2.51 8.44 13.69
N ASP A 150 3.24 8.51 14.82
CA ASP A 150 3.42 9.77 15.57
C ASP A 150 4.40 10.73 14.89
N ARG A 151 5.40 10.19 14.17
CA ARG A 151 6.32 11.00 13.35
C ARG A 151 5.70 11.51 12.04
N TYR A 152 4.67 10.83 11.56
CA TYR A 152 3.96 11.25 10.36
C TYR A 152 3.18 12.54 10.62
N LYS A 153 3.71 13.66 10.12
CA LYS A 153 3.22 15.02 10.40
C LYS A 153 2.08 15.45 9.47
N ALA A 154 1.96 14.85 8.29
CA ALA A 154 0.92 15.20 7.35
C ALA A 154 -0.43 14.65 7.82
N GLU A 155 -1.47 15.47 7.74
CA GLU A 155 -2.83 14.96 7.93
C GLU A 155 -3.27 14.23 6.65
N PRO A 156 -3.68 12.95 6.73
CA PRO A 156 -4.24 12.27 5.59
C PRO A 156 -5.49 13.00 5.09
N GLU A 157 -5.67 13.09 3.79
CA GLU A 157 -6.92 13.58 3.19
C GLU A 157 -8.03 12.54 3.30
N ASP A 158 -7.67 11.26 3.16
CA ASP A 158 -8.62 10.14 3.21
C ASP A 158 -9.09 9.87 4.65
N LYS A 159 -10.41 9.88 4.84
CA LYS A 159 -11.05 9.60 6.13
C LYS A 159 -10.74 8.20 6.67
N VAL A 160 -10.52 7.22 5.78
CA VAL A 160 -10.14 5.85 6.17
C VAL A 160 -8.74 5.86 6.75
N ASN A 161 -7.79 6.54 6.11
CA ASN A 161 -6.43 6.64 6.63
C ASN A 161 -6.38 7.41 7.96
N LYS A 162 -7.20 8.46 8.14
CA LYS A 162 -7.36 9.14 9.44
C LYS A 162 -7.80 8.17 10.54
N LEU A 163 -8.82 7.36 10.26
CA LEU A 163 -9.32 6.35 11.20
C LEU A 163 -8.24 5.30 11.52
N LEU A 164 -7.55 4.80 10.51
CA LEU A 164 -6.51 3.80 10.68
C LEU A 164 -5.33 4.33 11.51
N LEU A 165 -4.86 5.55 11.22
CA LEU A 165 -3.81 6.21 12.01
C LEU A 165 -4.27 6.39 13.47
N TRP A 166 -5.51 6.78 13.71
CA TRP A 166 -6.04 6.89 15.07
C TRP A 166 -6.05 5.54 15.81
N VAL A 167 -6.35 4.44 15.11
CA VAL A 167 -6.30 3.09 15.70
C VAL A 167 -4.85 2.71 16.03
N VAL A 168 -3.91 2.85 15.08
CA VAL A 168 -2.54 2.36 15.25
C VAL A 168 -1.72 3.18 16.24
N LYS A 169 -2.00 4.47 16.41
CA LYS A 169 -1.35 5.30 17.44
C LYS A 169 -1.55 4.76 18.86
N LYS A 170 -2.68 4.11 19.14
CA LYS A 170 -2.96 3.44 20.42
C LYS A 170 -3.92 2.28 20.19
N PRO A 171 -3.46 1.07 19.86
CA PRO A 171 -4.29 -0.07 19.49
C PRO A 171 -4.99 -0.71 20.71
N SER A 172 -5.84 0.08 21.38
CA SER A 172 -6.68 -0.38 22.49
C SER A 172 -7.86 -1.19 21.99
N ALA A 173 -8.43 -2.04 22.85
CA ALA A 173 -9.64 -2.81 22.52
C ALA A 173 -10.77 -1.89 22.03
N PHE A 174 -10.98 -0.75 22.71
CA PHE A 174 -11.99 0.25 22.34
C PHE A 174 -11.77 0.78 20.91
N ARG A 175 -10.55 1.21 20.57
CA ARG A 175 -10.26 1.76 19.23
C ARG A 175 -10.39 0.70 18.14
N CYS A 176 -9.93 -0.51 18.39
CA CYS A 176 -10.09 -1.61 17.43
C CYS A 176 -11.57 -1.97 17.22
N MET A 177 -12.36 -2.05 18.29
CA MET A 177 -13.80 -2.33 18.19
C MET A 177 -14.53 -1.22 17.42
N LEU A 178 -14.29 0.03 17.78
CA LEU A 178 -14.92 1.17 17.11
C LEU A 178 -14.53 1.24 15.63
N GLY A 179 -13.25 1.04 15.32
CA GLY A 179 -12.77 0.97 13.93
C GLY A 179 -13.47 -0.14 13.14
N LYS A 180 -13.63 -1.33 13.72
CA LYS A 180 -14.35 -2.45 13.09
C LYS A 180 -15.82 -2.09 12.84
N MET A 181 -16.51 -1.55 13.82
CA MET A 181 -17.93 -1.13 13.69
C MET A 181 -18.10 -0.10 12.58
N ILE A 182 -17.20 0.90 12.49
CA ILE A 182 -17.24 1.91 11.43
C ILE A 182 -17.13 1.25 10.05
N PHE A 183 -16.20 0.29 9.86
CA PHE A 183 -16.08 -0.43 8.60
C PHE A 183 -17.30 -1.29 8.29
N GLU A 184 -17.90 -1.96 9.28
CA GLU A 184 -19.12 -2.75 9.07
C GLU A 184 -20.31 -1.90 8.63
N VAL A 185 -20.47 -0.70 9.22
CA VAL A 185 -21.51 0.25 8.80
C VAL A 185 -21.23 0.76 7.39
N PHE A 186 -19.98 1.15 7.10
CA PHE A 186 -19.58 1.68 5.80
C PHE A 186 -19.79 0.66 4.67
N ASP A 187 -19.47 -0.61 4.93
CA ASP A 187 -19.64 -1.69 3.95
C ASP A 187 -21.11 -2.04 3.72
N LYS A 188 -21.99 -1.86 4.73
CA LYS A 188 -23.44 -2.03 4.55
C LYS A 188 -24.10 -0.91 3.74
N VAL A 189 -23.62 0.31 3.87
CA VAL A 189 -24.17 1.48 3.13
C VAL A 189 -23.74 1.47 1.65
N ARG A 190 -22.65 0.81 1.32
CA ARG A 190 -22.15 0.71 -0.07
C ARG A 190 -22.73 -0.45 -0.88
N ARG A 191 -23.44 -1.36 -0.25
CA ARG A 191 -24.21 -2.44 -0.91
C ARG A 191 -25.62 -1.96 -1.24
#